data_129eaa32304b0c476326d6af01214cb9
#
_entry.id   129eaa32304b0c476326d6af01214cb9
#
_cell.length_a   1.000
_cell.length_b   1.000
_cell.length_c   1.000
_cell.angle_alpha   90.00
_cell.angle_beta   90.00
_cell.angle_gamma   90.00
#
_symmetry.space_group_name_H-M   'P 1'
#
loop_
_entity.id
_entity.type
_entity.pdbx_description
1 polymer ?
#
loop_
_entity_poly.entity_id
_entity_poly.type
_entity_poly.pdbx_seq_one_letter_code
_entity_poly.pdbx_strand_id
1 'polypeptide(L)'
;MQLLASPESRAQRKRLLQAYHALGQPEKSVLQFLSVLYEPIYRYKLAEALATAKIHHVNGQPFGEHDCKKTLSLLKKSGLLDASDSYQPRCLELIAEPVTRDTIREGKFPALVAAAEKASPIEHVFKYSYGQFRSADQGIRALRQYLYLQDVEKFWKSLGLLPKNYGSTSFGVEVLLRICADPFDPDWFKTLRAELAGPILAAVLTESSDRLLSISGPMRFLEENWAKAESADQRESYGSLLTIQLIFRGRLEEAQALVEGMQGSCSSEALGLLAFLRGEFGEALQCYERAMARQRVATGKRKVTLSGHDSIFYALALIRS
;
A
#
# COMPACT_ATOMS: atom_id res chain seq x y z
N MET A 1 15.59 5.40 -3.08
CA MET A 1 14.19 5.56 -3.53
C MET A 1 13.57 6.71 -2.75
N GLN A 2 13.32 7.87 -3.38
CA GLN A 2 12.61 8.99 -2.74
C GLN A 2 11.14 8.61 -2.62
N LEU A 3 10.80 7.95 -1.53
CA LEU A 3 9.43 7.70 -1.13
C LEU A 3 8.89 8.98 -0.49
N LEU A 4 7.71 9.36 -0.96
CA LEU A 4 6.86 10.38 -0.37
C LEU A 4 7.28 11.83 -0.66
N ALA A 5 6.44 12.35 -1.34
CA ALA A 5 6.24 13.65 -1.88
C ALA A 5 6.91 14.77 -1.09
N SER A 6 8.11 15.11 -1.48
CA SER A 6 8.56 16.48 -1.28
C SER A 6 7.47 17.44 -1.78
N PRO A 7 7.38 18.66 -1.29
CA PRO A 7 6.45 19.67 -1.84
C PRO A 7 6.53 19.78 -3.36
N GLU A 8 7.74 19.60 -3.92
CA GLU A 8 8.00 19.60 -5.37
C GLU A 8 7.35 18.41 -6.07
N SER A 9 7.47 17.20 -5.54
CA SER A 9 6.84 15.99 -6.09
C SER A 9 5.31 16.09 -6.05
N ARG A 10 4.74 16.71 -5.00
CA ARG A 10 3.30 16.97 -4.91
C ARG A 10 2.83 17.97 -5.97
N ALA A 11 3.58 19.06 -6.16
CA ALA A 11 3.28 20.04 -7.19
C ALA A 11 3.40 19.44 -8.59
N GLN A 12 4.43 18.64 -8.83
CA GLN A 12 4.61 17.90 -10.08
C GLN A 12 3.45 16.94 -10.34
N ARG A 13 3.07 16.13 -9.35
CA ARG A 13 1.92 15.21 -9.44
C ARG A 13 0.64 15.96 -9.79
N LYS A 14 0.38 17.09 -9.14
CA LYS A 14 -0.80 17.90 -9.43
C LYS A 14 -0.84 18.35 -10.90
N ARG A 15 0.28 18.82 -11.44
CA ARG A 15 0.38 19.22 -12.87
C ARG A 15 0.14 18.03 -13.80
N LEU A 16 0.73 16.86 -13.49
CA LEU A 16 0.58 15.66 -14.30
C LEU A 16 -0.86 15.14 -14.28
N LEU A 17 -1.54 15.19 -13.13
CA LEU A 17 -2.96 14.81 -13.03
C LEU A 17 -3.85 15.81 -13.79
N GLN A 18 -3.55 17.11 -13.80
CA GLN A 18 -4.24 18.08 -14.64
C GLN A 18 -4.05 17.74 -16.13
N ALA A 19 -2.82 17.40 -16.55
CA ALA A 19 -2.56 16.96 -17.93
C ALA A 19 -3.31 15.67 -18.27
N TYR A 20 -3.36 14.70 -17.36
CA TYR A 20 -4.14 13.46 -17.51
C TYR A 20 -5.64 13.73 -17.69
N HIS A 21 -6.22 14.60 -16.86
CA HIS A 21 -7.65 14.92 -16.96
C HIS A 21 -8.00 15.73 -18.23
N ALA A 22 -7.03 16.41 -18.82
CA ALA A 22 -7.20 17.12 -20.10
C ALA A 22 -7.05 16.23 -21.34
N LEU A 23 -6.66 14.95 -21.18
CA LEU A 23 -6.52 14.00 -22.29
C LEU A 23 -7.86 13.70 -22.97
N GLY A 24 -7.83 13.48 -24.27
CA GLY A 24 -8.91 12.83 -25.00
C GLY A 24 -9.16 11.40 -24.53
N GLN A 25 -10.35 10.88 -24.77
CA GLN A 25 -10.74 9.56 -24.29
C GLN A 25 -9.81 8.41 -24.75
N PRO A 26 -9.33 8.37 -26.01
CA PRO A 26 -8.40 7.33 -26.45
C PRO A 26 -7.07 7.36 -25.69
N GLU A 27 -6.47 8.55 -25.57
CA GLU A 27 -5.19 8.74 -24.86
C GLU A 27 -5.33 8.42 -23.37
N LYS A 28 -6.45 8.85 -22.76
CA LYS A 28 -6.78 8.55 -21.37
C LYS A 28 -6.86 7.03 -21.15
N SER A 29 -7.56 6.31 -22.03
CA SER A 29 -7.72 4.86 -21.92
C SER A 29 -6.41 4.09 -22.10
N VAL A 30 -5.52 4.55 -23.01
CA VAL A 30 -4.19 3.96 -23.16
C VAL A 30 -3.35 4.16 -21.89
N LEU A 31 -3.37 5.36 -21.31
CA LEU A 31 -2.64 5.63 -20.07
C LEU A 31 -3.20 4.83 -18.88
N GLN A 32 -4.54 4.70 -18.80
CA GLN A 32 -5.21 3.85 -17.82
C GLN A 32 -4.77 2.39 -17.94
N PHE A 33 -4.71 1.84 -19.15
CA PHE A 33 -4.19 0.48 -19.36
C PHE A 33 -2.73 0.36 -18.89
N LEU A 34 -1.86 1.30 -19.28
CA LEU A 34 -0.45 1.28 -18.86
C LEU A 34 -0.28 1.42 -17.34
N SER A 35 -1.17 2.15 -16.66
CA SER A 35 -1.14 2.27 -15.19
C SER A 35 -1.53 0.96 -14.49
N VAL A 36 -2.47 0.19 -15.06
CA VAL A 36 -2.90 -1.12 -14.55
C VAL A 36 -1.85 -2.19 -14.84
N LEU A 37 -1.26 -2.18 -16.03
CA LEU A 37 -0.20 -3.10 -16.40
C LEU A 37 1.06 -2.89 -15.55
N TYR A 38 1.42 -1.63 -15.27
CA TYR A 38 2.54 -1.22 -14.41
C TYR A 38 3.93 -1.72 -14.84
N GLU A 39 4.04 -2.51 -15.88
CA GLU A 39 5.27 -3.03 -16.48
C GLU A 39 5.55 -2.36 -17.81
N PRO A 40 6.83 -2.30 -18.23
CA PRO A 40 7.16 -1.93 -19.59
C PRO A 40 6.56 -2.92 -20.60
N ILE A 41 5.99 -2.42 -21.70
CA ILE A 41 5.36 -3.27 -22.73
C ILE A 41 5.80 -2.85 -24.14
N TYR A 42 6.08 -3.83 -25.01
CA TYR A 42 6.34 -3.55 -26.42
C TYR A 42 5.08 -3.01 -27.14
N ARG A 43 5.25 -2.07 -28.06
CA ARG A 43 4.15 -1.40 -28.77
C ARG A 43 3.19 -2.35 -29.48
N TYR A 44 3.70 -3.40 -30.13
CA TYR A 44 2.85 -4.38 -30.79
C TYR A 44 1.97 -5.15 -29.80
N LYS A 45 2.53 -5.55 -28.64
CA LYS A 45 1.75 -6.18 -27.56
C LYS A 45 0.74 -5.20 -26.95
N LEU A 46 1.08 -3.92 -26.89
CA LEU A 46 0.15 -2.89 -26.41
C LEU A 46 -1.09 -2.81 -27.31
N ALA A 47 -0.93 -2.79 -28.64
CA ALA A 47 -2.06 -2.78 -29.57
C ALA A 47 -2.98 -4.00 -29.39
N GLU A 48 -2.41 -5.21 -29.25
CA GLU A 48 -3.16 -6.44 -28.97
C GLU A 48 -3.90 -6.38 -27.62
N ALA A 49 -3.24 -5.84 -26.60
CA ALA A 49 -3.82 -5.70 -25.26
C ALA A 49 -4.99 -4.70 -25.25
N LEU A 50 -4.85 -3.56 -25.93
CA LEU A 50 -5.92 -2.58 -26.09
C LEU A 50 -7.13 -3.17 -26.81
N ALA A 51 -6.91 -3.93 -27.87
CA ALA A 51 -7.99 -4.65 -28.57
C ALA A 51 -8.67 -5.67 -27.63
N THR A 52 -7.90 -6.41 -26.83
CA THR A 52 -8.44 -7.34 -25.82
C THR A 52 -9.28 -6.61 -24.77
N ALA A 53 -8.85 -5.43 -24.33
CA ALA A 53 -9.56 -4.58 -23.38
C ALA A 53 -10.77 -3.85 -24.03
N LYS A 54 -11.04 -4.05 -25.33
CA LYS A 54 -12.05 -3.33 -26.11
C LYS A 54 -11.87 -1.82 -26.09
N ILE A 55 -10.64 -1.36 -26.01
CA ILE A 55 -10.28 0.05 -26.11
C ILE A 55 -10.13 0.38 -27.59
N HIS A 56 -10.93 1.31 -28.08
CA HIS A 56 -10.97 1.73 -29.46
C HIS A 56 -10.53 3.19 -29.64
N HIS A 57 -10.12 3.49 -30.84
CA HIS A 57 -9.88 4.87 -31.27
C HIS A 57 -11.20 5.65 -31.35
N VAL A 58 -11.14 6.98 -31.51
CA VAL A 58 -12.34 7.87 -31.59
C VAL A 58 -13.34 7.43 -32.68
N ASN A 59 -12.83 6.87 -33.77
CA ASN A 59 -13.66 6.36 -34.89
C ASN A 59 -14.22 4.95 -34.67
N GLY A 60 -14.07 4.38 -33.47
CA GLY A 60 -14.54 3.04 -33.12
C GLY A 60 -13.64 1.90 -33.65
N GLN A 61 -12.58 2.20 -34.37
CA GLN A 61 -11.63 1.20 -34.84
C GLN A 61 -10.66 0.77 -33.73
N PRO A 62 -10.19 -0.49 -33.72
CA PRO A 62 -9.16 -0.94 -32.80
C PRO A 62 -7.86 -0.16 -33.04
N PHE A 63 -7.06 0.01 -31.98
CA PHE A 63 -5.74 0.64 -32.09
C PHE A 63 -4.82 -0.23 -32.96
N GLY A 64 -4.33 0.37 -34.06
CA GLY A 64 -3.19 -0.17 -34.79
C GLY A 64 -1.86 0.24 -34.15
N GLU A 65 -0.77 -0.37 -34.61
CA GLU A 65 0.57 -0.04 -34.10
C GLU A 65 0.95 1.43 -34.36
N HIS A 66 0.50 1.97 -35.50
CA HIS A 66 0.69 3.39 -35.86
C HIS A 66 -0.04 4.32 -34.91
N ASP A 67 -1.29 4.00 -34.56
CA ASP A 67 -2.11 4.80 -33.64
C ASP A 67 -1.51 4.75 -32.23
N CYS A 68 -1.05 3.59 -31.78
CA CYS A 68 -0.31 3.46 -30.54
C CYS A 68 0.93 4.36 -30.52
N LYS A 69 1.73 4.40 -31.61
CA LYS A 69 2.91 5.27 -31.73
C LYS A 69 2.53 6.74 -31.57
N LYS A 70 1.47 7.19 -32.24
CA LYS A 70 0.99 8.58 -32.19
C LYS A 70 0.53 8.94 -30.76
N THR A 71 -0.33 8.10 -30.16
CA THR A 71 -0.84 8.29 -28.81
C THR A 71 0.29 8.31 -27.77
N LEU A 72 1.21 7.38 -27.84
CA LEU A 72 2.37 7.33 -26.94
C LEU A 72 3.27 8.55 -27.10
N SER A 73 3.42 9.09 -28.32
CA SER A 73 4.15 10.34 -28.54
C SER A 73 3.50 11.53 -27.86
N LEU A 74 2.15 11.61 -27.89
CA LEU A 74 1.40 12.66 -27.18
C LEU A 74 1.55 12.52 -25.66
N LEU A 75 1.36 11.31 -25.12
CA LEU A 75 1.52 11.02 -23.69
C LEU A 75 2.95 11.33 -23.20
N LYS A 76 3.97 11.03 -24.01
CA LYS A 76 5.37 11.36 -23.70
C LYS A 76 5.60 12.86 -23.68
N LYS A 77 5.06 13.61 -24.66
CA LYS A 77 5.15 15.09 -24.68
C LYS A 77 4.48 15.73 -23.48
N SER A 78 3.40 15.13 -22.97
CA SER A 78 2.71 15.58 -21.75
C SER A 78 3.41 15.14 -20.47
N GLY A 79 4.54 14.43 -20.55
CA GLY A 79 5.30 13.93 -19.40
C GLY A 79 4.62 12.82 -18.60
N LEU A 80 3.62 12.15 -19.17
CA LEU A 80 2.80 11.12 -18.47
C LEU A 80 3.38 9.72 -18.55
N LEU A 81 4.42 9.52 -19.39
CA LEU A 81 5.14 8.26 -19.50
C LEU A 81 6.53 8.37 -18.93
N ASP A 82 7.03 7.25 -18.42
CA ASP A 82 8.44 7.11 -18.08
C ASP A 82 9.29 7.25 -19.35
N ALA A 83 10.27 8.12 -19.31
CA ALA A 83 11.13 8.44 -20.44
C ALA A 83 12.33 7.47 -20.58
N SER A 84 12.52 6.55 -19.64
CA SER A 84 13.70 5.69 -19.56
C SER A 84 13.85 4.75 -20.76
N ASP A 85 12.73 4.30 -21.36
CA ASP A 85 12.74 3.48 -22.57
C ASP A 85 11.69 3.97 -23.58
N SER A 86 12.16 4.28 -24.80
CA SER A 86 11.29 4.72 -25.90
C SER A 86 10.54 3.56 -26.59
N TYR A 87 11.01 2.33 -26.43
CA TYR A 87 10.44 1.14 -27.07
C TYR A 87 9.43 0.42 -26.19
N GLN A 88 9.55 0.60 -24.87
CA GLN A 88 8.71 -0.05 -23.88
C GLN A 88 8.03 1.00 -22.99
N PRO A 89 6.92 1.61 -23.44
CA PRO A 89 6.22 2.62 -22.69
C PRO A 89 5.70 2.07 -21.37
N ARG A 90 5.78 2.92 -20.34
CA ARG A 90 5.29 2.67 -19.00
C ARG A 90 4.63 3.94 -18.47
N CYS A 91 3.55 3.80 -17.72
CA CYS A 91 2.96 4.93 -16.99
C CYS A 91 3.98 5.49 -15.98
N LEU A 92 4.05 6.82 -15.89
CA LEU A 92 4.91 7.46 -14.89
C LEU A 92 4.45 7.08 -13.48
N GLU A 93 5.36 6.58 -12.67
CA GLU A 93 5.08 6.04 -11.34
C GLU A 93 4.35 7.03 -10.43
N LEU A 94 4.71 8.32 -10.54
CA LEU A 94 4.14 9.40 -9.71
C LEU A 94 2.61 9.55 -9.85
N ILE A 95 2.02 9.12 -10.97
CA ILE A 95 0.58 9.19 -11.24
C ILE A 95 -0.08 7.83 -11.41
N ALA A 96 0.68 6.73 -11.38
CA ALA A 96 0.14 5.40 -11.65
C ALA A 96 -1.01 5.03 -10.72
N GLU A 97 -0.91 5.32 -9.41
CA GLU A 97 -1.96 4.98 -8.46
C GLU A 97 -3.25 5.80 -8.65
N PRO A 98 -3.22 7.15 -8.76
CA PRO A 98 -4.42 7.91 -9.07
C PRO A 98 -5.09 7.49 -10.37
N VAL A 99 -4.32 7.27 -11.45
CA VAL A 99 -4.86 6.84 -12.75
C VAL A 99 -5.49 5.44 -12.65
N THR A 100 -4.87 4.51 -11.92
CA THR A 100 -5.46 3.18 -11.68
C THR A 100 -6.76 3.27 -10.89
N ARG A 101 -6.83 4.11 -9.84
CA ARG A 101 -8.05 4.29 -9.05
C ARG A 101 -9.19 4.90 -9.88
N ASP A 102 -8.89 5.77 -10.85
CA ASP A 102 -9.90 6.24 -11.80
C ASP A 102 -10.49 5.10 -12.61
N THR A 103 -9.70 4.09 -13.01
CA THR A 103 -10.24 2.92 -13.73
C THR A 103 -11.21 2.10 -12.86
N ILE A 104 -10.97 2.07 -11.55
CA ILE A 104 -11.86 1.41 -10.58
C ILE A 104 -13.18 2.18 -10.47
N ARG A 105 -13.11 3.51 -10.31
CA ARG A 105 -14.29 4.39 -10.28
C ARG A 105 -15.12 4.32 -11.56
N GLU A 106 -14.45 4.14 -12.70
CA GLU A 106 -15.09 3.97 -14.02
C GLU A 106 -15.58 2.54 -14.29
N GLY A 107 -15.38 1.58 -13.37
CA GLY A 107 -15.77 0.18 -13.54
C GLY A 107 -14.97 -0.60 -14.60
N LYS A 108 -13.85 -0.04 -15.08
CA LYS A 108 -13.03 -0.62 -16.15
C LYS A 108 -11.94 -1.56 -15.65
N PHE A 109 -11.56 -1.45 -14.38
CA PHE A 109 -10.37 -2.10 -13.82
C PHE A 109 -10.32 -3.61 -14.08
N PRO A 110 -11.39 -4.43 -13.86
CA PRO A 110 -11.33 -5.87 -14.08
C PRO A 110 -11.03 -6.25 -15.53
N ALA A 111 -11.59 -5.52 -16.50
CA ALA A 111 -11.33 -5.76 -17.92
C ALA A 111 -9.90 -5.42 -18.31
N LEU A 112 -9.35 -4.33 -17.76
CA LEU A 112 -7.96 -3.93 -17.97
C LEU A 112 -6.98 -4.93 -17.35
N VAL A 113 -7.29 -5.47 -16.16
CA VAL A 113 -6.50 -6.54 -15.53
C VAL A 113 -6.49 -7.79 -16.40
N ALA A 114 -7.64 -8.23 -16.90
CA ALA A 114 -7.72 -9.41 -17.78
C ALA A 114 -6.90 -9.21 -19.07
N ALA A 115 -6.94 -8.02 -19.66
CA ALA A 115 -6.14 -7.71 -20.85
C ALA A 115 -4.64 -7.62 -20.53
N ALA A 116 -4.26 -7.06 -19.38
CA ALA A 116 -2.88 -6.99 -18.91
C ALA A 116 -2.32 -8.40 -18.65
N GLU A 117 -3.11 -9.28 -18.04
CA GLU A 117 -2.71 -10.67 -17.79
C GLU A 117 -2.50 -11.46 -19.08
N LYS A 118 -3.36 -11.24 -20.07
CA LYS A 118 -3.19 -11.86 -21.40
C LYS A 118 -1.94 -11.36 -22.14
N ALA A 119 -1.64 -10.07 -22.05
CA ALA A 119 -0.51 -9.43 -22.74
C ALA A 119 0.85 -9.76 -22.07
N SER A 120 0.86 -9.86 -20.76
CA SER A 120 2.03 -10.15 -19.92
C SER A 120 1.58 -11.01 -18.73
N PRO A 121 1.50 -12.35 -18.89
CA PRO A 121 1.09 -13.23 -17.79
C PRO A 121 2.00 -13.09 -16.56
N ILE A 122 1.41 -13.18 -15.37
CA ILE A 122 2.18 -13.24 -14.12
C ILE A 122 2.83 -14.63 -14.05
N GLU A 123 4.14 -14.67 -14.22
CA GLU A 123 4.92 -15.89 -14.19
C GLU A 123 5.61 -16.07 -12.85
N HIS A 124 5.44 -17.25 -12.27
CA HIS A 124 6.20 -17.69 -11.11
C HIS A 124 7.37 -18.55 -11.56
N VAL A 125 8.57 -18.10 -11.31
CA VAL A 125 9.80 -18.87 -11.52
C VAL A 125 10.12 -19.59 -10.21
N PHE A 126 10.23 -20.93 -10.27
CA PHE A 126 10.64 -21.71 -9.10
C PHE A 126 12.16 -21.72 -9.00
N LYS A 127 12.68 -21.06 -7.97
CA LYS A 127 14.09 -21.10 -7.60
C LYS A 127 14.20 -21.49 -6.13
N TYR A 128 14.98 -22.51 -5.82
CA TYR A 128 15.19 -22.99 -4.44
C TYR A 128 13.89 -23.35 -3.67
N SER A 129 12.96 -24.07 -4.30
CA SER A 129 11.73 -24.60 -3.67
C SER A 129 10.62 -23.59 -3.35
N TYR A 130 10.76 -22.31 -3.72
CA TYR A 130 9.67 -21.35 -3.60
C TYR A 130 9.48 -20.57 -4.90
N GLY A 131 8.22 -20.25 -5.18
CA GLY A 131 7.86 -19.43 -6.34
C GLY A 131 8.36 -18.00 -6.15
N GLN A 132 8.89 -17.43 -7.22
CA GLN A 132 9.32 -16.04 -7.28
C GLN A 132 8.66 -15.37 -8.49
N PHE A 133 8.40 -14.08 -8.40
CA PHE A 133 8.02 -13.31 -9.59
C PHE A 133 9.22 -13.16 -10.52
N ARG A 134 8.96 -13.11 -11.82
CA ARG A 134 9.99 -12.92 -12.85
C ARG A 134 10.77 -11.62 -12.68
N SER A 135 10.09 -10.55 -12.22
CA SER A 135 10.69 -9.25 -11.96
C SER A 135 10.00 -8.54 -10.79
N ALA A 136 10.65 -7.49 -10.24
CA ALA A 136 10.07 -6.64 -9.23
C ALA A 136 8.78 -5.99 -9.71
N ASP A 137 8.78 -5.45 -10.93
CA ASP A 137 7.62 -4.81 -11.52
C ASP A 137 6.43 -5.78 -11.64
N GLN A 138 6.69 -7.05 -12.01
CA GLN A 138 5.66 -8.09 -12.06
C GLN A 138 5.09 -8.38 -10.67
N GLY A 139 5.95 -8.46 -9.65
CA GLY A 139 5.50 -8.67 -8.26
C GLY A 139 4.69 -7.49 -7.72
N ILE A 140 5.12 -6.26 -8.02
CA ILE A 140 4.39 -5.05 -7.66
C ILE A 140 3.04 -5.00 -8.40
N ARG A 141 3.01 -5.32 -9.69
CA ARG A 141 1.76 -5.43 -10.47
C ARG A 141 0.80 -6.43 -9.84
N ALA A 142 1.27 -7.63 -9.53
CA ALA A 142 0.46 -8.67 -8.91
C ALA A 142 -0.16 -8.17 -7.59
N LEU A 143 0.67 -7.57 -6.71
CA LEU A 143 0.21 -7.02 -5.45
C LEU A 143 -0.85 -5.94 -5.64
N ARG A 144 -0.62 -5.00 -6.56
CA ARG A 144 -1.58 -3.93 -6.89
C ARG A 144 -2.90 -4.50 -7.42
N GLN A 145 -2.84 -5.43 -8.37
CA GLN A 145 -4.02 -6.05 -8.96
C GLN A 145 -4.85 -6.78 -7.91
N TYR A 146 -4.23 -7.60 -7.07
CA TYR A 146 -4.95 -8.34 -6.03
C TYR A 146 -5.50 -7.42 -4.93
N LEU A 147 -4.79 -6.35 -4.57
CA LEU A 147 -5.30 -5.34 -3.65
C LEU A 147 -6.56 -4.65 -4.21
N TYR A 148 -6.49 -4.17 -5.43
CA TYR A 148 -7.60 -3.45 -6.06
C TYR A 148 -8.77 -4.35 -6.43
N LEU A 149 -8.54 -5.65 -6.70
CA LEU A 149 -9.59 -6.66 -6.85
C LEU A 149 -10.09 -7.20 -5.50
N GLN A 150 -9.45 -6.81 -4.40
CA GLN A 150 -9.74 -7.30 -3.05
C GLN A 150 -9.66 -8.83 -2.91
N ASP A 151 -8.75 -9.46 -3.66
CA ASP A 151 -8.41 -10.87 -3.54
C ASP A 151 -7.44 -11.06 -2.37
N VAL A 152 -8.00 -11.24 -1.17
CA VAL A 152 -7.27 -11.27 0.11
C VAL A 152 -6.19 -12.34 0.12
N GLU A 153 -6.52 -13.55 -0.34
CA GLU A 153 -5.58 -14.68 -0.32
C GLU A 153 -4.37 -14.42 -1.21
N LYS A 154 -4.62 -14.05 -2.48
CA LYS A 154 -3.55 -13.78 -3.43
C LYS A 154 -2.74 -12.54 -3.06
N PHE A 155 -3.38 -11.53 -2.46
CA PHE A 155 -2.68 -10.35 -1.97
C PHE A 155 -1.65 -10.71 -0.91
N TRP A 156 -2.04 -11.40 0.18
CA TRP A 156 -1.13 -11.77 1.26
C TRP A 156 -0.05 -12.74 0.80
N LYS A 157 -0.39 -13.69 -0.06
CA LYS A 157 0.59 -14.59 -0.69
C LYS A 157 1.62 -13.80 -1.50
N SER A 158 1.19 -12.86 -2.32
CA SER A 158 2.08 -12.04 -3.15
C SER A 158 2.96 -11.13 -2.30
N LEU A 159 2.39 -10.50 -1.27
CA LEU A 159 3.15 -9.66 -0.34
C LEU A 159 4.26 -10.47 0.36
N GLY A 160 3.98 -11.70 0.78
CA GLY A 160 4.95 -12.60 1.41
C GLY A 160 6.05 -13.11 0.46
N LEU A 161 5.84 -13.04 -0.87
CA LEU A 161 6.84 -13.44 -1.86
C LEU A 161 7.82 -12.30 -2.20
N LEU A 162 7.38 -11.05 -2.12
CA LEU A 162 8.21 -9.89 -2.51
C LEU A 162 9.56 -9.77 -1.77
N PRO A 163 9.62 -9.89 -0.43
CA PRO A 163 10.90 -9.80 0.29
C PRO A 163 11.90 -10.88 -0.11
N LYS A 164 11.42 -12.09 -0.38
CA LYS A 164 12.26 -13.23 -0.78
C LYS A 164 12.96 -13.01 -2.12
N ASN A 165 12.34 -12.20 -2.99
CA ASN A 165 12.85 -11.93 -4.32
C ASN A 165 13.92 -10.84 -4.34
N TYR A 166 13.86 -9.89 -3.41
CA TYR A 166 14.64 -8.64 -3.52
C TYR A 166 15.52 -8.34 -2.30
N GLY A 167 15.72 -9.34 -1.43
CA GLY A 167 16.74 -9.29 -0.37
C GLY A 167 16.47 -8.31 0.79
N SER A 168 15.34 -7.62 0.76
CA SER A 168 14.92 -6.69 1.83
C SER A 168 13.58 -7.10 2.41
N THR A 169 13.53 -7.32 3.71
CA THR A 169 12.30 -7.63 4.44
C THR A 169 11.30 -6.47 4.39
N SER A 170 11.77 -5.24 4.20
CA SER A 170 10.95 -4.04 4.13
C SER A 170 10.38 -3.75 2.73
N PHE A 171 10.86 -4.41 1.66
CA PHE A 171 10.45 -4.10 0.29
C PHE A 171 8.95 -4.16 0.06
N GLY A 172 8.28 -5.19 0.60
CA GLY A 172 6.82 -5.34 0.48
C GLY A 172 6.06 -4.18 1.14
N VAL A 173 6.51 -3.73 2.30
CA VAL A 173 5.88 -2.61 3.02
C VAL A 173 6.17 -1.26 2.34
N GLU A 174 7.35 -1.09 1.74
CA GLU A 174 7.64 0.07 0.89
C GLU A 174 6.68 0.18 -0.29
N VAL A 175 6.37 -0.96 -0.92
CA VAL A 175 5.39 -1.02 -1.99
C VAL A 175 4.00 -0.64 -1.48
N LEU A 176 3.59 -1.12 -0.29
CA LEU A 176 2.33 -0.73 0.34
C LEU A 176 2.25 0.76 0.66
N LEU A 177 3.33 1.35 1.20
CA LEU A 177 3.40 2.80 1.42
C LEU A 177 3.10 3.57 0.14
N ARG A 178 3.71 3.17 -0.97
CA ARG A 178 3.53 3.81 -2.27
C ARG A 178 2.12 3.64 -2.82
N ILE A 179 1.56 2.43 -2.75
CA ILE A 179 0.21 2.14 -3.27
C ILE A 179 -0.85 2.82 -2.41
N CYS A 180 -0.73 2.75 -1.09
CA CYS A 180 -1.81 3.10 -0.17
C CYS A 180 -1.67 4.50 0.43
N ALA A 181 -0.45 5.02 0.60
CA ALA A 181 -0.23 6.29 1.31
C ALA A 181 0.20 7.45 0.42
N ASP A 182 0.64 7.22 -0.82
CA ASP A 182 1.17 8.25 -1.69
C ASP A 182 0.58 8.24 -3.13
N PRO A 183 -0.52 8.96 -3.39
CA PRO A 183 -1.35 9.71 -2.45
C PRO A 183 -2.32 8.81 -1.68
N PHE A 184 -2.60 9.16 -0.43
CA PHE A 184 -3.68 8.52 0.32
C PHE A 184 -5.04 8.95 -0.24
N ASP A 185 -5.91 7.98 -0.49
CA ASP A 185 -7.29 8.17 -0.96
C ASP A 185 -8.24 7.56 0.08
N PRO A 186 -8.82 8.38 0.98
CA PRO A 186 -9.65 7.87 2.06
C PRO A 186 -10.94 7.22 1.55
N ASP A 187 -11.49 7.68 0.43
CA ASP A 187 -12.74 7.16 -0.10
C ASP A 187 -12.51 5.77 -0.71
N TRP A 188 -11.43 5.59 -1.46
CA TRP A 188 -11.04 4.26 -1.92
C TRP A 188 -10.69 3.35 -0.74
N PHE A 189 -9.93 3.85 0.26
CA PHE A 189 -9.49 3.03 1.39
C PHE A 189 -10.67 2.49 2.21
N LYS A 190 -11.76 3.26 2.35
CA LYS A 190 -13.01 2.82 2.99
C LYS A 190 -13.69 1.66 2.25
N THR A 191 -13.44 1.50 0.96
CA THR A 191 -14.02 0.39 0.19
C THR A 191 -13.30 -0.93 0.38
N LEU A 192 -12.12 -0.93 1.01
CA LEU A 192 -11.36 -2.15 1.26
C LEU A 192 -12.06 -3.04 2.29
N ARG A 193 -12.00 -4.34 2.04
CA ARG A 193 -12.43 -5.36 3.01
C ARG A 193 -11.64 -5.23 4.30
N ALA A 194 -12.27 -5.53 5.44
CA ALA A 194 -11.65 -5.41 6.76
C ALA A 194 -10.34 -6.21 6.89
N GLU A 195 -10.28 -7.39 6.23
CA GLU A 195 -9.11 -8.27 6.22
C GLU A 195 -7.90 -7.67 5.50
N LEU A 196 -8.10 -6.58 4.73
CA LEU A 196 -7.05 -5.81 4.07
C LEU A 196 -6.82 -4.47 4.76
N ALA A 197 -7.88 -3.72 5.04
CA ALA A 197 -7.79 -2.33 5.49
C ALA A 197 -7.00 -2.17 6.80
N GLY A 198 -7.35 -2.93 7.84
CA GLY A 198 -6.71 -2.84 9.15
C GLY A 198 -5.21 -3.18 9.10
N PRO A 199 -4.83 -4.38 8.62
CA PRO A 199 -3.43 -4.77 8.52
C PRO A 199 -2.59 -3.87 7.61
N ILE A 200 -3.14 -3.39 6.49
CA ILE A 200 -2.45 -2.44 5.60
C ILE A 200 -2.21 -1.11 6.30
N LEU A 201 -3.24 -0.58 6.97
CA LEU A 201 -3.12 0.68 7.71
C LEU A 201 -2.05 0.57 8.80
N ALA A 202 -2.04 -0.54 9.55
CA ALA A 202 -1.03 -0.82 10.55
C ALA A 202 0.38 -0.87 9.95
N ALA A 203 0.57 -1.64 8.88
CA ALA A 203 1.86 -1.76 8.20
C ALA A 203 2.37 -0.41 7.68
N VAL A 204 1.50 0.38 7.04
CA VAL A 204 1.83 1.71 6.49
C VAL A 204 2.21 2.69 7.59
N LEU A 205 1.46 2.74 8.69
CA LEU A 205 1.73 3.65 9.81
C LEU A 205 2.99 3.24 10.59
N THR A 206 3.20 1.96 10.84
CA THR A 206 4.40 1.46 11.53
C THR A 206 5.64 1.77 10.70
N GLU A 207 5.68 1.38 9.43
CA GLU A 207 6.82 1.65 8.55
C GLU A 207 7.10 3.15 8.40
N SER A 208 6.04 3.97 8.37
CA SER A 208 6.23 5.43 8.31
C SER A 208 6.89 5.97 9.59
N SER A 209 6.55 5.42 10.75
CA SER A 209 7.15 5.80 12.02
C SER A 209 8.62 5.34 12.09
N ASP A 210 8.90 4.11 11.69
CA ASP A 210 10.26 3.54 11.67
C ASP A 210 11.19 4.34 10.76
N ARG A 211 10.66 4.91 9.68
CA ARG A 211 11.42 5.74 8.73
C ARG A 211 11.31 7.24 8.97
N LEU A 212 10.66 7.67 10.02
CA LEU A 212 10.40 9.09 10.34
C LEU A 212 9.71 9.84 9.20
N LEU A 213 8.80 9.16 8.49
CA LEU A 213 8.05 9.75 7.39
C LEU A 213 6.78 10.41 7.89
N SER A 214 6.52 11.65 7.47
CA SER A 214 5.28 12.35 7.78
C SER A 214 4.18 11.99 6.78
N ILE A 215 3.30 11.04 7.16
CA ILE A 215 2.11 10.67 6.40
C ILE A 215 0.84 11.12 7.12
N SER A 216 0.33 12.28 6.76
CA SER A 216 -0.86 12.87 7.42
C SER A 216 -2.17 12.19 7.02
N GLY A 217 -2.27 11.67 5.77
CA GLY A 217 -3.51 11.08 5.26
C GLY A 217 -3.96 9.85 6.04
N PRO A 218 -3.14 8.77 6.10
CA PRO A 218 -3.45 7.57 6.88
C PRO A 218 -3.69 7.85 8.37
N MET A 219 -2.92 8.77 8.96
CA MET A 219 -3.10 9.14 10.37
C MET A 219 -4.45 9.81 10.61
N ARG A 220 -4.81 10.81 9.80
CA ARG A 220 -6.12 11.47 9.89
C ARG A 220 -7.25 10.49 9.68
N PHE A 221 -7.12 9.59 8.72
CA PHE A 221 -8.11 8.54 8.49
C PHE A 221 -8.32 7.69 9.74
N LEU A 222 -7.24 7.29 10.41
CA LEU A 222 -7.32 6.52 11.65
C LEU A 222 -8.01 7.32 12.76
N GLU A 223 -7.62 8.60 12.97
CA GLU A 223 -8.23 9.50 13.96
C GLU A 223 -9.74 9.67 13.72
N GLU A 224 -10.19 9.80 12.48
CA GLU A 224 -11.59 10.02 12.12
C GLU A 224 -12.46 8.76 12.17
N ASN A 225 -11.85 7.57 12.07
CA ASN A 225 -12.61 6.33 11.85
C ASN A 225 -12.46 5.27 12.95
N TRP A 226 -11.50 5.39 13.89
CA TRP A 226 -11.31 4.37 14.93
C TRP A 226 -12.57 4.15 15.80
N ALA A 227 -13.25 5.24 16.21
CA ALA A 227 -14.47 5.14 17.01
C ALA A 227 -15.71 4.69 16.23
N LYS A 228 -15.66 4.76 14.89
CA LYS A 228 -16.73 4.36 13.97
C LYS A 228 -16.57 2.92 13.48
N ALA A 229 -15.53 2.20 13.95
CA ALA A 229 -15.30 0.83 13.55
C ALA A 229 -16.50 -0.05 13.88
N GLU A 230 -16.91 -0.88 12.91
CA GLU A 230 -18.15 -1.66 12.96
C GLU A 230 -18.09 -2.79 14.00
N SER A 231 -16.91 -3.41 14.17
CA SER A 231 -16.70 -4.49 15.14
C SER A 231 -15.88 -4.04 16.34
N ALA A 232 -16.06 -4.72 17.47
CA ALA A 232 -15.25 -4.51 18.67
C ALA A 232 -13.77 -4.78 18.41
N ASP A 233 -13.45 -5.85 17.69
CA ASP A 233 -12.06 -6.23 17.35
C ASP A 233 -11.39 -5.18 16.46
N GLN A 234 -12.12 -4.64 15.49
CA GLN A 234 -11.60 -3.58 14.62
C GLN A 234 -11.38 -2.29 15.42
N ARG A 235 -12.29 -1.96 16.35
CA ARG A 235 -12.16 -0.78 17.22
C ARG A 235 -10.96 -0.92 18.15
N GLU A 236 -10.75 -2.09 18.76
CA GLU A 236 -9.58 -2.41 19.56
C GLU A 236 -8.29 -2.26 18.75
N SER A 237 -8.26 -2.84 17.54
CA SER A 237 -7.10 -2.78 16.64
C SER A 237 -6.77 -1.34 16.22
N TYR A 238 -7.76 -0.58 15.79
CA TYR A 238 -7.56 0.81 15.37
C TYR A 238 -7.22 1.72 16.57
N GLY A 239 -7.87 1.55 17.70
CA GLY A 239 -7.58 2.31 18.90
C GLY A 239 -6.18 2.06 19.44
N SER A 240 -5.75 0.78 19.47
CA SER A 240 -4.39 0.42 19.87
C SER A 240 -3.34 0.99 18.93
N LEU A 241 -3.58 0.91 17.62
CA LEU A 241 -2.71 1.49 16.61
C LEU A 241 -2.64 3.03 16.76
N LEU A 242 -3.79 3.69 16.97
CA LEU A 242 -3.85 5.13 17.18
C LEU A 242 -3.10 5.54 18.44
N THR A 243 -3.24 4.79 19.55
CA THR A 243 -2.50 5.03 20.79
C THR A 243 -0.99 5.04 20.54
N ILE A 244 -0.46 4.02 19.87
CA ILE A 244 0.97 3.92 19.53
C ILE A 244 1.40 5.10 18.65
N GLN A 245 0.58 5.45 17.66
CA GLN A 245 0.89 6.55 16.74
C GLN A 245 0.86 7.93 17.42
N LEU A 246 -0.01 8.14 18.39
CA LEU A 246 -0.05 9.35 19.21
C LEU A 246 1.19 9.45 20.10
N ILE A 247 1.58 8.33 20.72
CA ILE A 247 2.79 8.27 21.56
C ILE A 247 4.04 8.64 20.71
N PHE A 248 4.23 8.05 19.53
CA PHE A 248 5.38 8.36 18.67
C PHE A 248 5.42 9.79 18.15
N ARG A 249 4.29 10.51 18.24
CA ARG A 249 4.19 11.93 17.91
C ARG A 249 4.26 12.86 19.11
N GLY A 250 4.53 12.32 20.31
CA GLY A 250 4.61 13.08 21.55
C GLY A 250 3.26 13.59 22.09
N ARG A 251 2.13 13.06 21.58
CA ARG A 251 0.75 13.43 21.99
C ARG A 251 0.29 12.52 23.12
N LEU A 252 1.02 12.55 24.25
CA LEU A 252 0.84 11.58 25.36
C LEU A 252 -0.49 11.75 26.08
N GLU A 253 -0.95 12.98 26.31
CA GLU A 253 -2.25 13.23 26.95
C GLU A 253 -3.41 12.69 26.10
N GLU A 254 -3.33 12.84 24.79
CA GLU A 254 -4.34 12.32 23.89
C GLU A 254 -4.31 10.79 23.82
N ALA A 255 -3.12 10.19 23.82
CA ALA A 255 -2.98 8.74 23.92
C ALA A 255 -3.60 8.20 25.21
N GLN A 256 -3.40 8.88 26.32
CA GLN A 256 -3.98 8.52 27.61
C GLN A 256 -5.51 8.62 27.59
N ALA A 257 -6.06 9.75 27.14
CA ALA A 257 -7.50 9.94 27.06
C ALA A 257 -8.17 8.90 26.15
N LEU A 258 -7.47 8.50 25.07
CA LEU A 258 -7.94 7.45 24.18
C LEU A 258 -8.01 6.09 24.88
N VAL A 259 -6.96 5.71 25.61
CA VAL A 259 -6.91 4.45 26.37
C VAL A 259 -8.01 4.38 27.44
N GLU A 260 -8.23 5.47 28.16
CA GLU A 260 -9.31 5.57 29.16
C GLU A 260 -10.69 5.40 28.51
N GLY A 261 -10.91 6.01 27.33
CA GLY A 261 -12.13 5.88 26.55
C GLY A 261 -12.38 4.48 25.99
N MET A 262 -11.34 3.66 25.83
CA MET A 262 -11.43 2.29 25.33
C MET A 262 -11.87 1.26 26.38
N GLN A 263 -12.04 1.65 27.65
CA GLN A 263 -12.54 0.79 28.73
C GLN A 263 -11.79 -0.56 28.87
N GLY A 264 -10.48 -0.54 28.70
CA GLY A 264 -9.62 -1.73 28.84
C GLY A 264 -9.48 -2.62 27.59
N SER A 265 -10.07 -2.21 26.46
CA SER A 265 -9.93 -2.92 25.18
C SER A 265 -8.69 -2.50 24.36
N CYS A 266 -7.74 -1.78 24.96
CA CYS A 266 -6.48 -1.44 24.30
C CYS A 266 -5.48 -2.59 24.34
N SER A 267 -4.61 -2.70 23.33
CA SER A 267 -3.59 -3.74 23.29
C SER A 267 -2.60 -3.61 24.47
N SER A 268 -2.12 -4.75 24.94
CA SER A 268 -1.15 -4.78 26.06
C SER A 268 0.16 -4.11 25.67
N GLU A 269 0.55 -4.14 24.40
CA GLU A 269 1.74 -3.47 23.89
C GLU A 269 1.61 -1.94 23.97
N ALA A 270 0.48 -1.39 23.55
CA ALA A 270 0.23 0.05 23.62
C ALA A 270 0.17 0.54 25.09
N LEU A 271 -0.48 -0.23 25.97
CA LEU A 271 -0.50 0.05 27.42
C LEU A 271 0.90 -0.01 28.02
N GLY A 272 1.70 -1.03 27.65
CA GLY A 272 3.07 -1.18 28.14
C GLY A 272 3.97 -0.01 27.73
N LEU A 273 3.84 0.46 26.49
CA LEU A 273 4.59 1.62 26.00
C LEU A 273 4.19 2.90 26.76
N LEU A 274 2.90 3.10 26.99
CA LEU A 274 2.41 4.28 27.70
C LEU A 274 2.86 4.29 29.16
N ALA A 275 2.75 3.17 29.88
CA ALA A 275 3.24 3.01 31.24
C ALA A 275 4.76 3.24 31.34
N PHE A 276 5.53 2.69 30.38
CA PHE A 276 6.97 2.93 30.33
C PHE A 276 7.34 4.42 30.25
N LEU A 277 6.66 5.16 29.37
CA LEU A 277 6.93 6.59 29.18
C LEU A 277 6.53 7.45 30.37
N ARG A 278 5.68 6.94 31.24
CA ARG A 278 5.33 7.56 32.54
C ARG A 278 6.29 7.21 33.67
N GLY A 279 7.24 6.30 33.42
CA GLY A 279 8.12 5.78 34.44
C GLY A 279 7.53 4.68 35.33
N GLU A 280 6.35 4.15 34.96
CA GLU A 280 5.62 3.07 35.64
C GLU A 280 6.16 1.71 35.16
N PHE A 281 7.46 1.45 35.40
CA PHE A 281 8.18 0.33 34.80
C PHE A 281 7.61 -1.04 35.21
N GLY A 282 7.12 -1.19 36.44
CA GLY A 282 6.49 -2.42 36.89
C GLY A 282 5.19 -2.73 36.16
N GLU A 283 4.37 -1.72 35.90
CA GLU A 283 3.14 -1.85 35.11
C GLU A 283 3.46 -2.13 33.63
N ALA A 284 4.46 -1.45 33.08
CA ALA A 284 4.93 -1.71 31.72
C ALA A 284 5.35 -3.17 31.53
N LEU A 285 6.10 -3.76 32.47
CA LEU A 285 6.48 -5.19 32.45
C LEU A 285 5.27 -6.11 32.44
N GLN A 286 4.29 -5.89 33.34
CA GLN A 286 3.07 -6.69 33.37
C GLN A 286 2.30 -6.63 32.05
N CYS A 287 2.26 -5.46 31.41
CA CYS A 287 1.61 -5.28 30.13
C CYS A 287 2.34 -6.07 29.01
N TYR A 288 3.65 -5.99 28.93
CA TYR A 288 4.44 -6.73 27.94
C TYR A 288 4.41 -8.24 28.16
N GLU A 289 4.39 -8.70 29.41
CA GLU A 289 4.23 -10.12 29.74
C GLU A 289 2.85 -10.65 29.34
N ARG A 290 1.78 -9.86 29.52
CA ARG A 290 0.43 -10.18 29.02
C ARG A 290 0.42 -10.28 27.50
N ALA A 291 1.10 -9.36 26.79
CA ALA A 291 1.23 -9.41 25.33
C ALA A 291 1.91 -10.71 24.88
N MET A 292 3.03 -11.06 25.47
CA MET A 292 3.73 -12.33 25.20
C MET A 292 2.88 -13.56 25.51
N ALA A 293 2.10 -13.52 26.60
CA ALA A 293 1.20 -14.63 26.94
C ALA A 293 0.10 -14.81 25.88
N ARG A 294 -0.54 -13.73 25.44
CA ARG A 294 -1.53 -13.75 24.33
C ARG A 294 -0.91 -14.33 23.06
N GLN A 295 0.29 -13.89 22.70
CA GLN A 295 0.97 -14.35 21.50
C GLN A 295 1.35 -15.84 21.57
N ARG A 296 1.72 -16.36 22.75
CA ARG A 296 1.94 -17.81 22.97
C ARG A 296 0.68 -18.62 22.69
N VAL A 297 -0.46 -18.17 23.21
CA VAL A 297 -1.75 -18.81 22.96
C VAL A 297 -2.10 -18.78 21.47
N ALA A 298 -1.99 -17.64 20.82
CA ALA A 298 -2.34 -17.45 19.42
C ALA A 298 -1.44 -18.27 18.46
N THR A 299 -0.15 -18.44 18.79
CA THR A 299 0.83 -19.11 17.90
C THR A 299 1.09 -20.57 18.26
N GLY A 300 0.67 -21.03 19.44
CA GLY A 300 1.00 -22.36 19.99
C GLY A 300 2.50 -22.53 20.33
N LYS A 301 3.30 -21.47 20.27
CA LYS A 301 4.74 -21.53 20.52
C LYS A 301 5.05 -21.41 22.01
N ARG A 302 5.93 -22.24 22.53
CA ARG A 302 6.39 -22.18 23.93
C ARG A 302 7.20 -20.91 24.23
N LYS A 303 8.03 -20.49 23.28
CA LYS A 303 8.87 -19.30 23.41
C LYS A 303 8.40 -18.25 22.40
N VAL A 304 8.02 -17.10 22.90
CA VAL A 304 7.63 -15.92 22.14
C VAL A 304 8.42 -14.76 22.69
N THR A 305 8.95 -13.94 21.80
CA THR A 305 9.65 -12.70 22.12
C THR A 305 8.93 -11.54 21.45
N LEU A 306 8.87 -10.43 22.12
CA LEU A 306 8.43 -9.19 21.50
C LEU A 306 9.38 -8.82 20.36
N SER A 307 8.90 -8.07 19.40
CA SER A 307 9.68 -7.63 18.25
C SER A 307 9.66 -6.09 18.12
N GLY A 308 10.60 -5.53 17.35
CA GLY A 308 10.66 -4.10 17.11
C GLY A 308 10.88 -3.29 18.40
N HIS A 309 10.22 -2.15 18.49
CA HIS A 309 10.32 -1.23 19.63
C HIS A 309 9.83 -1.84 20.94
N ASP A 310 8.84 -2.73 20.93
CA ASP A 310 8.31 -3.36 22.15
C ASP A 310 9.36 -4.20 22.88
N SER A 311 10.23 -4.89 22.13
CA SER A 311 11.34 -5.63 22.73
C SER A 311 12.36 -4.72 23.41
N ILE A 312 12.59 -3.55 22.88
CA ILE A 312 13.52 -2.55 23.43
C ILE A 312 12.92 -1.97 24.72
N PHE A 313 11.68 -1.54 24.69
CA PHE A 313 11.04 -0.96 25.89
C PHE A 313 10.84 -1.99 27.00
N TYR A 314 10.53 -3.23 26.66
CA TYR A 314 10.50 -4.32 27.64
C TYR A 314 11.85 -4.54 28.31
N ALA A 315 12.94 -4.61 27.52
CA ALA A 315 14.29 -4.76 28.08
C ALA A 315 14.68 -3.57 28.95
N LEU A 316 14.36 -2.35 28.52
CA LEU A 316 14.62 -1.14 29.31
C LEU A 316 13.78 -1.11 30.61
N ALA A 317 12.53 -1.56 30.57
CA ALA A 317 11.71 -1.68 31.76
C ALA A 317 12.28 -2.68 32.76
N LEU A 318 12.82 -3.83 32.30
CA LEU A 318 13.51 -4.80 33.16
C LEU A 318 14.77 -4.23 33.84
N ILE A 319 15.46 -3.31 33.21
CA ILE A 319 16.66 -2.68 33.79
C ILE A 319 16.30 -1.62 34.82
N ARG A 320 15.10 -1.03 34.68
CA ARG A 320 14.63 0.09 35.52
C ARG A 320 13.73 -0.33 36.67
N SER A 321 13.16 -1.53 36.64
CA SER A 321 12.37 -2.15 37.73
C SER A 321 13.29 -2.78 38.77
#